data_8fee846f85ed8cd2b97769f5378478af
#
_entry.id   8fee846f85ed8cd2b97769f5378478af
#
_cell.length_a   1.000
_cell.length_b   1.000
_cell.length_c   1.000
_cell.angle_alpha   90.00
_cell.angle_beta   90.00
_cell.angle_gamma   90.00
#
_symmetry.space_group_name_H-M   'P 1'
#
loop_
_entity.id
_entity.type
_entity.pdbx_description
1 polymer ?
#
loop_
_entity_poly.entity_id
_entity_poly.type
_entity_poly.pdbx_seq_one_letter_code
_entity_poly.pdbx_strand_id
1 'polypeptide(L)'
;MAYLSTIDFFEDKSFLDRWQRNLKGELDLGWLQAKTEKLAIRAENPRRGLTFRDLDKGGYGFSALPDLVRQNRSFAPRGAELPPGLPDLQPTVNDKGEVWAHNTEGYYEEAMTRQWNATLDVPWHELATAELPEDLSRAYAQLLTFLTEVEMVATDAPAEWLGKLNNDFVEVKNFMATQVADEARHTEVFRKRALTTGYGLMKASPQNELGLKLIRDSDSFAEMSLALHLAGEGFVLTLFRFSEYISPTEVDKKMFRLVMQDEARHVGYGVQHLKWVLRHFPEKREVVHQHLDEVENLLFGGGYAVEVTEPFIILAGKGLKKENIERGTKITALFQLKQIEEYFERLDKCGLGERRQRSKLHNALELTRASLQEAGVLA
;
A
#
# COMPACT_ATOMS: atom_id res chain seq x y z
N MET A 1 -0.57 32.32 -6.06
CA MET A 1 -0.50 32.52 -7.51
C MET A 1 -1.90 32.65 -8.07
N ALA A 2 -2.18 33.67 -8.83
CA ALA A 2 -3.48 33.77 -9.49
C ALA A 2 -3.41 32.90 -10.77
N TYR A 3 -4.14 31.79 -10.79
CA TYR A 3 -4.36 30.97 -11.99
C TYR A 3 -5.42 31.57 -12.92
N LEU A 4 -5.96 32.73 -12.55
CA LEU A 4 -6.95 33.42 -13.36
C LEU A 4 -6.25 34.02 -14.57
N SER A 5 -6.59 33.54 -15.75
CA SER A 5 -6.29 34.24 -16.98
C SER A 5 -6.99 35.58 -16.93
N THR A 6 -6.23 36.64 -17.15
CA THR A 6 -6.80 37.97 -17.33
C THR A 6 -7.31 38.19 -18.76
N ILE A 7 -7.21 37.17 -19.61
CA ILE A 7 -7.67 37.21 -21.00
C ILE A 7 -9.17 36.98 -21.01
N ASP A 8 -9.91 37.97 -21.44
CA ASP A 8 -11.29 37.77 -21.86
C ASP A 8 -11.31 37.16 -23.27
N PHE A 9 -11.66 35.87 -23.34
CA PHE A 9 -11.69 35.13 -24.61
C PHE A 9 -12.63 35.77 -25.66
N PHE A 10 -13.67 36.50 -25.22
CA PHE A 10 -14.58 37.19 -26.10
C PHE A 10 -14.03 38.50 -26.63
N GLU A 11 -12.96 39.03 -26.06
CA GLU A 11 -12.20 40.18 -26.53
C GLU A 11 -10.90 39.77 -27.23
N ASP A 12 -10.46 38.52 -27.08
CA ASP A 12 -9.26 38.00 -27.73
C ASP A 12 -9.49 37.85 -29.24
N LYS A 13 -8.78 38.69 -29.99
CA LYS A 13 -8.90 38.72 -31.44
C LYS A 13 -8.55 37.35 -32.06
N SER A 14 -7.54 36.66 -31.56
CA SER A 14 -7.12 35.37 -32.13
C SER A 14 -8.17 34.27 -31.88
N PHE A 15 -8.84 34.31 -30.75
CA PHE A 15 -9.96 33.43 -30.43
C PHE A 15 -11.16 33.73 -31.31
N LEU A 16 -11.53 35.01 -31.48
CA LEU A 16 -12.68 35.42 -32.30
C LEU A 16 -12.47 35.09 -33.77
N ASP A 17 -11.26 35.35 -34.33
CA ASP A 17 -10.91 35.02 -35.71
C ASP A 17 -11.02 33.51 -35.96
N ARG A 18 -10.50 32.68 -35.04
CA ARG A 18 -10.60 31.22 -35.08
C ARG A 18 -12.06 30.75 -35.03
N TRP A 19 -12.84 31.33 -34.11
CA TRP A 19 -14.24 31.02 -33.97
C TRP A 19 -15.04 31.34 -35.27
N GLN A 20 -14.78 32.50 -35.86
CA GLN A 20 -15.40 32.89 -37.15
C GLN A 20 -15.00 31.97 -38.31
N ARG A 21 -13.74 31.53 -38.35
CA ARG A 21 -13.28 30.54 -39.34
C ARG A 21 -13.99 29.20 -39.13
N ASN A 22 -14.10 28.73 -37.90
CA ASN A 22 -14.82 27.48 -37.61
C ASN A 22 -16.29 27.53 -38.02
N LEU A 23 -16.96 28.67 -37.83
CA LEU A 23 -18.34 28.87 -38.30
C LEU A 23 -18.47 28.81 -39.83
N LYS A 24 -17.41 29.09 -40.56
CA LYS A 24 -17.34 28.95 -42.04
C LYS A 24 -16.88 27.57 -42.47
N GLY A 25 -16.68 26.63 -41.57
CA GLY A 25 -16.21 25.28 -41.85
C GLY A 25 -14.70 25.14 -42.03
N GLU A 26 -13.93 26.17 -41.64
CA GLU A 26 -12.48 26.17 -41.73
C GLU A 26 -11.87 25.74 -40.34
N LEU A 27 -11.14 24.64 -40.31
CA LEU A 27 -10.48 24.13 -39.09
C LEU A 27 -8.97 24.26 -39.21
N ASP A 28 -8.31 24.46 -38.08
CA ASP A 28 -6.89 24.28 -37.97
C ASP A 28 -6.61 22.80 -37.67
N LEU A 29 -6.07 22.08 -38.66
CA LEU A 29 -5.86 20.64 -38.62
C LEU A 29 -4.38 20.27 -38.38
N GLY A 30 -3.56 21.21 -37.90
CA GLY A 30 -2.14 20.96 -37.62
C GLY A 30 -1.88 19.78 -36.68
N TRP A 31 -2.79 19.54 -35.76
CA TRP A 31 -2.71 18.40 -34.82
C TRP A 31 -2.80 17.01 -35.52
N LEU A 32 -3.36 16.92 -36.72
CA LEU A 32 -3.38 15.68 -37.53
C LEU A 32 -1.98 15.25 -38.00
N GLN A 33 -1.01 16.14 -37.92
CA GLN A 33 0.38 15.90 -38.34
C GLN A 33 1.28 15.53 -37.16
N ALA A 34 0.70 15.32 -35.97
CA ALA A 34 1.46 14.93 -34.77
C ALA A 34 2.34 13.70 -35.08
N LYS A 35 3.60 13.77 -34.68
CA LYS A 35 4.59 12.70 -34.83
C LYS A 35 4.45 11.71 -33.71
N THR A 36 3.52 10.78 -33.84
CA THR A 36 3.30 9.72 -32.85
C THR A 36 3.51 8.35 -33.47
N GLU A 37 3.87 7.38 -32.65
CA GLU A 37 3.92 5.98 -33.08
C GLU A 37 2.48 5.49 -33.35
N LYS A 38 2.26 4.88 -34.51
CA LYS A 38 0.94 4.34 -34.87
C LYS A 38 0.90 2.87 -34.42
N LEU A 39 0.16 2.59 -33.35
CA LEU A 39 -0.06 1.24 -32.85
C LEU A 39 -1.50 0.80 -33.08
N ALA A 40 -1.67 -0.45 -33.54
CA ALA A 40 -2.97 -1.12 -33.58
C ALA A 40 -3.05 -2.07 -32.37
N ILE A 41 -3.49 -1.54 -31.23
CA ILE A 41 -3.62 -2.30 -29.99
C ILE A 41 -4.94 -3.06 -29.99
N ARG A 42 -4.89 -4.35 -29.63
CA ARG A 42 -6.06 -5.22 -29.53
C ARG A 42 -5.95 -6.06 -28.25
N ALA A 43 -7.08 -6.44 -27.69
CA ALA A 43 -7.11 -7.37 -26.57
C ALA A 43 -6.50 -8.71 -26.98
N GLU A 44 -5.47 -9.18 -26.26
CA GLU A 44 -4.88 -10.50 -26.48
C GLU A 44 -5.85 -11.62 -26.07
N ASN A 45 -6.64 -11.37 -25.04
CA ASN A 45 -7.74 -12.22 -24.62
C ASN A 45 -9.05 -11.43 -24.59
N PRO A 46 -9.90 -11.52 -25.63
CA PRO A 46 -11.15 -10.76 -25.71
C PRO A 46 -12.09 -10.99 -24.52
N ARG A 47 -12.04 -12.16 -23.86
CA ARG A 47 -12.84 -12.44 -22.65
C ARG A 47 -12.42 -11.64 -21.44
N ARG A 48 -11.16 -11.23 -21.37
CA ARG A 48 -10.61 -10.36 -20.31
C ARG A 48 -10.71 -8.87 -20.64
N GLY A 49 -11.14 -8.55 -21.86
CA GLY A 49 -11.16 -7.19 -22.38
C GLY A 49 -9.77 -6.69 -22.80
N LEU A 50 -9.61 -5.38 -22.89
CA LEU A 50 -8.35 -4.71 -23.21
C LEU A 50 -7.67 -4.30 -21.90
N THR A 51 -6.59 -5.00 -21.55
CA THR A 51 -5.85 -4.79 -20.32
C THR A 51 -4.66 -3.84 -20.49
N PHE A 52 -4.09 -3.35 -19.39
CA PHE A 52 -2.86 -2.56 -19.41
C PHE A 52 -1.69 -3.31 -20.09
N ARG A 53 -1.62 -4.62 -19.92
CA ARG A 53 -0.61 -5.43 -20.61
C ARG A 53 -0.77 -5.40 -22.14
N ASP A 54 -2.01 -5.31 -22.64
CA ASP A 54 -2.26 -5.14 -24.07
C ASP A 54 -1.80 -3.76 -24.58
N LEU A 55 -1.80 -2.75 -23.67
CA LEU A 55 -1.34 -1.39 -23.97
C LEU A 55 0.19 -1.23 -23.86
N ASP A 56 0.87 -2.12 -23.15
CA ASP A 56 2.34 -2.08 -22.93
C ASP A 56 3.09 -2.57 -24.18
N LYS A 57 2.94 -1.85 -25.29
CA LYS A 57 3.54 -2.21 -26.59
C LYS A 57 4.23 -1.01 -27.22
N GLY A 58 5.37 -1.29 -27.89
CA GLY A 58 6.14 -0.27 -28.57
C GLY A 58 6.56 0.86 -27.65
N GLY A 59 6.62 2.08 -28.17
CA GLY A 59 6.99 3.27 -27.42
C GLY A 59 5.99 3.68 -26.33
N TYR A 60 4.77 3.10 -26.31
CA TYR A 60 3.77 3.35 -25.26
C TYR A 60 3.94 2.45 -24.04
N GLY A 61 4.75 1.41 -24.14
CA GLY A 61 4.96 0.45 -23.06
C GLY A 61 5.71 1.04 -21.89
N PHE A 62 5.32 0.65 -20.67
CA PHE A 62 6.05 1.01 -19.46
C PHE A 62 7.49 0.47 -19.49
N SER A 63 7.70 -0.73 -20.06
CA SER A 63 9.01 -1.32 -20.29
C SER A 63 9.90 -0.51 -21.24
N ALA A 64 9.30 0.26 -22.16
CA ALA A 64 10.00 1.08 -23.14
C ALA A 64 10.41 2.47 -22.59
N LEU A 65 9.96 2.87 -21.41
CA LEU A 65 10.35 4.14 -20.81
C LEU A 65 11.86 4.17 -20.54
N PRO A 66 12.53 5.32 -20.81
CA PRO A 66 13.91 5.52 -20.38
C PRO A 66 14.02 5.51 -18.86
N ASP A 67 15.22 5.27 -18.34
CA ASP A 67 15.49 5.28 -16.90
C ASP A 67 15.16 6.63 -16.25
N LEU A 68 15.39 7.73 -16.95
CA LEU A 68 15.03 9.08 -16.52
C LEU A 68 14.01 9.70 -17.47
N VAL A 69 12.82 9.99 -16.96
CA VAL A 69 11.76 10.70 -17.67
C VAL A 69 11.84 12.19 -17.37
N ARG A 70 12.50 12.95 -18.25
CA ARG A 70 12.71 14.39 -18.06
C ARG A 70 11.90 15.27 -19.00
N GLN A 71 11.42 14.72 -20.13
CA GLN A 71 10.76 15.51 -21.15
C GLN A 71 9.30 15.78 -20.83
N ASN A 72 8.55 14.80 -20.37
CA ASN A 72 7.16 14.97 -19.99
C ASN A 72 7.05 15.45 -18.54
N ARG A 73 6.86 16.75 -18.37
CA ARG A 73 6.65 17.39 -17.07
C ARG A 73 5.26 17.99 -16.95
N SER A 74 4.33 17.54 -17.78
CA SER A 74 2.97 18.05 -17.90
C SER A 74 1.92 16.95 -17.67
N PHE A 75 0.66 17.26 -17.87
CA PHE A 75 -0.42 16.27 -17.92
C PHE A 75 -0.57 15.56 -19.26
N ALA A 76 0.27 15.85 -20.23
CA ALA A 76 0.22 15.16 -21.51
C ALA A 76 0.39 13.65 -21.29
N PRO A 77 -0.47 12.80 -21.85
CA PRO A 77 -0.36 11.37 -21.69
C PRO A 77 0.89 10.84 -22.41
N ARG A 78 1.49 9.80 -21.83
CA ARG A 78 2.64 9.11 -22.40
C ARG A 78 2.34 8.71 -23.88
N GLY A 79 3.29 9.02 -24.77
CA GLY A 79 3.16 8.77 -26.20
C GLY A 79 2.53 9.92 -27.00
N ALA A 80 2.03 10.98 -26.36
CA ALA A 80 1.61 12.19 -27.03
C ALA A 80 2.82 13.02 -27.47
N GLU A 81 2.70 13.77 -28.57
CA GLU A 81 3.68 14.79 -28.94
C GLU A 81 3.63 15.93 -27.93
N LEU A 82 4.80 16.36 -27.47
CA LEU A 82 4.94 17.41 -26.46
C LEU A 82 5.28 18.74 -27.14
N PRO A 83 4.30 19.59 -27.49
CA PRO A 83 4.58 20.91 -28.05
C PRO A 83 5.23 21.83 -27.00
N PRO A 84 5.96 22.87 -27.42
CA PRO A 84 6.49 23.86 -26.50
C PRO A 84 5.37 24.62 -25.79
N GLY A 85 5.64 25.08 -24.57
CA GLY A 85 4.68 25.90 -23.80
C GLY A 85 3.70 25.11 -22.92
N LEU A 86 3.86 23.78 -22.81
CA LEU A 86 3.13 23.01 -21.81
C LEU A 86 3.52 23.45 -20.38
N PRO A 87 2.55 23.45 -19.45
CA PRO A 87 2.85 23.75 -18.06
C PRO A 87 3.80 22.73 -17.45
N ASP A 88 4.78 23.18 -16.67
CA ASP A 88 5.64 22.30 -15.88
C ASP A 88 4.96 22.02 -14.54
N LEU A 89 4.60 20.76 -14.30
CA LEU A 89 4.02 20.31 -13.03
C LEU A 89 5.08 20.00 -11.96
N GLN A 90 6.36 20.11 -12.32
CA GLN A 90 7.49 19.88 -11.43
C GLN A 90 7.42 18.53 -10.68
N PRO A 91 7.18 17.40 -11.37
CA PRO A 91 7.24 16.11 -10.69
C PRO A 91 8.66 15.92 -10.12
N THR A 92 8.73 15.36 -8.91
CA THR A 92 10.00 15.15 -8.20
C THR A 92 10.54 13.74 -8.41
N VAL A 93 9.67 12.76 -8.68
CA VAL A 93 10.03 11.37 -8.97
C VAL A 93 10.01 11.15 -10.48
N ASN A 94 11.19 11.13 -11.07
CA ASN A 94 11.41 11.02 -12.52
C ASN A 94 12.28 9.80 -12.90
N ASP A 95 12.84 9.11 -11.93
CA ASP A 95 13.65 7.92 -12.12
C ASP A 95 12.79 6.68 -12.06
N LYS A 96 12.77 5.93 -13.17
CA LYS A 96 12.05 4.65 -13.27
C LYS A 96 12.52 3.66 -12.21
N GLY A 97 13.80 3.72 -11.83
CA GLY A 97 14.38 2.87 -10.80
C GLY A 97 13.77 3.06 -9.42
N GLU A 98 13.18 4.22 -9.14
CA GLU A 98 12.51 4.51 -7.87
C GLU A 98 11.10 3.93 -7.78
N VAL A 99 10.48 3.59 -8.90
CA VAL A 99 9.04 3.22 -8.93
C VAL A 99 8.77 1.88 -9.62
N TRP A 100 9.71 1.36 -10.39
CA TRP A 100 9.47 0.15 -11.17
C TRP A 100 9.22 -1.07 -10.28
N ALA A 101 8.14 -1.79 -10.60
CA ALA A 101 7.88 -3.13 -10.08
C ALA A 101 7.31 -4.00 -11.21
N HIS A 102 7.74 -5.26 -11.27
CA HIS A 102 7.17 -6.19 -12.23
C HIS A 102 5.69 -6.45 -11.91
N ASN A 103 4.85 -6.49 -12.96
CA ASN A 103 3.43 -6.78 -12.86
C ASN A 103 2.59 -5.69 -12.16
N THR A 104 3.05 -4.43 -12.14
CA THR A 104 2.30 -3.31 -11.55
C THR A 104 0.92 -3.16 -12.20
N GLU A 105 0.87 -3.26 -13.53
CA GLU A 105 -0.37 -3.26 -14.29
C GLU A 105 -1.30 -4.42 -13.92
N GLY A 106 -0.74 -5.59 -13.61
CA GLY A 106 -1.49 -6.75 -13.16
C GLY A 106 -2.11 -6.57 -11.77
N TYR A 107 -1.38 -5.93 -10.85
CA TYR A 107 -1.93 -5.59 -9.53
C TYR A 107 -3.07 -4.59 -9.61
N TYR A 108 -2.96 -3.58 -10.49
CA TYR A 108 -4.07 -2.65 -10.75
C TYR A 108 -5.30 -3.37 -11.31
N GLU A 109 -5.14 -4.20 -12.34
CA GLU A 109 -6.24 -4.97 -12.94
C GLU A 109 -6.90 -5.91 -11.92
N GLU A 110 -6.11 -6.55 -11.07
CA GLU A 110 -6.62 -7.40 -9.99
C GLU A 110 -7.42 -6.58 -8.98
N ALA A 111 -6.90 -5.42 -8.56
CA ALA A 111 -7.60 -4.51 -7.65
C ALA A 111 -8.97 -4.11 -8.22
N MET A 112 -9.02 -3.73 -9.50
CA MET A 112 -10.27 -3.35 -10.15
C MET A 112 -11.29 -4.49 -10.27
N THR A 113 -10.83 -5.73 -10.43
CA THR A 113 -11.73 -6.90 -10.55
C THR A 113 -12.19 -7.49 -9.23
N ARG A 114 -11.48 -7.21 -8.13
CA ARG A 114 -11.75 -7.74 -6.78
C ARG A 114 -12.26 -6.68 -5.81
N GLN A 115 -12.83 -5.61 -6.31
CA GLN A 115 -13.44 -4.59 -5.46
C GLN A 115 -14.54 -5.18 -4.58
N TRP A 116 -14.57 -4.77 -3.33
CA TRP A 116 -15.60 -5.11 -2.37
C TRP A 116 -16.11 -3.86 -1.65
N ASN A 117 -17.30 -3.95 -1.06
CA ASN A 117 -17.97 -2.85 -0.41
C ASN A 117 -18.08 -3.10 1.10
N ALA A 118 -17.47 -2.23 1.91
CA ALA A 118 -17.46 -2.35 3.37
C ALA A 118 -18.87 -2.31 4.01
N THR A 119 -19.86 -1.78 3.31
CA THR A 119 -21.26 -1.74 3.78
C THR A 119 -22.03 -3.00 3.42
N LEU A 120 -21.82 -3.56 2.21
CA LEU A 120 -22.68 -4.60 1.64
C LEU A 120 -22.07 -5.99 1.71
N ASP A 121 -20.75 -6.13 1.59
CA ASP A 121 -20.06 -7.43 1.49
C ASP A 121 -19.64 -8.02 2.84
N VAL A 122 -19.75 -7.22 3.92
CA VAL A 122 -19.57 -7.66 5.30
C VAL A 122 -20.95 -7.92 5.92
N PRO A 123 -21.21 -9.11 6.48
CA PRO A 123 -22.55 -9.49 6.96
C PRO A 123 -22.87 -8.87 8.34
N TRP A 124 -22.90 -7.55 8.44
CA TRP A 124 -23.10 -6.79 9.68
C TRP A 124 -24.31 -7.21 10.51
N HIS A 125 -25.38 -7.71 9.87
CA HIS A 125 -26.60 -8.15 10.53
C HIS A 125 -26.39 -9.34 11.47
N GLU A 126 -25.35 -10.15 11.25
CA GLU A 126 -25.01 -11.27 12.11
C GLU A 126 -24.48 -10.83 13.49
N LEU A 127 -24.00 -9.58 13.62
CA LEU A 127 -23.58 -9.04 14.92
C LEU A 127 -24.73 -8.87 15.91
N ALA A 128 -25.97 -8.77 15.44
CA ALA A 128 -27.15 -8.60 16.30
C ALA A 128 -27.36 -9.77 17.30
N THR A 129 -26.80 -10.93 17.02
CA THR A 129 -26.88 -12.13 17.85
C THR A 129 -25.55 -12.53 18.50
N ALA A 130 -24.47 -11.78 18.25
CA ALA A 130 -23.14 -12.06 18.76
C ALA A 130 -22.88 -11.28 20.06
N GLU A 131 -23.21 -11.89 21.19
CA GLU A 131 -22.84 -11.36 22.51
C GLU A 131 -21.44 -11.81 22.88
N LEU A 132 -20.53 -10.84 23.09
CA LEU A 132 -19.20 -11.08 23.57
C LEU A 132 -19.09 -10.64 25.04
N PRO A 133 -18.31 -11.37 25.88
CA PRO A 133 -17.94 -10.90 27.19
C PRO A 133 -17.31 -9.51 27.14
N GLU A 134 -17.51 -8.72 28.17
CA GLU A 134 -17.04 -7.32 28.24
C GLU A 134 -15.54 -7.19 27.97
N ASP A 135 -14.72 -8.02 28.58
CA ASP A 135 -13.26 -8.03 28.44
C ASP A 135 -12.83 -8.31 26.98
N LEU A 136 -13.48 -9.24 26.29
CA LEU A 136 -13.23 -9.53 24.88
C LEU A 136 -13.72 -8.41 23.98
N SER A 137 -14.88 -7.81 24.27
CA SER A 137 -15.40 -6.69 23.50
C SER A 137 -14.49 -5.46 23.59
N ARG A 138 -13.96 -5.16 24.79
CA ARG A 138 -13.00 -4.07 25.00
C ARG A 138 -11.66 -4.34 24.31
N ALA A 139 -11.12 -5.55 24.45
CA ALA A 139 -9.90 -5.94 23.77
C ALA A 139 -10.05 -5.86 22.24
N TYR A 140 -11.21 -6.25 21.71
CA TYR A 140 -11.48 -6.17 20.30
C TYR A 140 -11.62 -4.72 19.80
N ALA A 141 -12.30 -3.86 20.57
CA ALA A 141 -12.38 -2.43 20.29
C ALA A 141 -10.98 -1.77 20.26
N GLN A 142 -10.10 -2.15 21.19
CA GLN A 142 -8.72 -1.66 21.24
C GLN A 142 -7.91 -2.15 20.02
N LEU A 143 -8.01 -3.42 19.65
CA LEU A 143 -7.38 -3.96 18.44
C LEU A 143 -7.82 -3.20 17.18
N LEU A 144 -9.12 -2.98 17.03
CA LEU A 144 -9.66 -2.27 15.87
C LEU A 144 -9.31 -0.77 15.85
N THR A 145 -9.08 -0.17 17.02
CA THR A 145 -8.55 1.20 17.12
C THR A 145 -7.15 1.27 16.54
N PHE A 146 -6.28 0.35 16.95
CA PHE A 146 -4.92 0.22 16.43
C PHE A 146 -4.93 -0.02 14.91
N LEU A 147 -5.76 -0.94 14.42
CA LEU A 147 -5.84 -1.21 12.97
C LEU A 147 -6.34 0.01 12.19
N THR A 148 -7.36 0.73 12.70
CA THR A 148 -7.83 1.97 12.06
C THR A 148 -6.72 3.01 11.93
N GLU A 149 -5.86 3.15 12.94
CA GLU A 149 -4.71 4.06 12.96
C GLU A 149 -3.66 3.67 11.90
N VAL A 150 -3.35 2.38 11.78
CA VAL A 150 -2.41 1.85 10.77
C VAL A 150 -2.90 2.13 9.35
N GLU A 151 -4.18 1.85 9.04
CA GLU A 151 -4.75 2.05 7.71
C GLU A 151 -4.85 3.53 7.30
N MET A 152 -4.97 4.45 8.27
CA MET A 152 -4.92 5.88 7.98
C MET A 152 -3.56 6.30 7.42
N VAL A 153 -2.47 5.78 7.97
CA VAL A 153 -1.13 6.07 7.45
C VAL A 153 -0.89 5.37 6.12
N ALA A 154 -1.37 4.13 5.97
CA ALA A 154 -1.30 3.39 4.71
C ALA A 154 -2.12 4.06 3.59
N THR A 155 -3.18 4.81 3.93
CA THR A 155 -3.90 5.69 3.00
C THR A 155 -3.07 6.92 2.63
N ASP A 156 -2.54 7.63 3.62
CA ASP A 156 -1.92 8.94 3.46
C ASP A 156 -0.56 8.88 2.76
N ALA A 157 0.28 7.89 3.13
CA ALA A 157 1.64 7.82 2.62
C ALA A 157 1.67 7.64 1.08
N PRO A 158 1.01 6.66 0.45
CA PRO A 158 0.98 6.54 -1.00
C PRO A 158 0.25 7.70 -1.69
N ALA A 159 -0.78 8.28 -1.06
CA ALA A 159 -1.51 9.43 -1.60
C ALA A 159 -0.61 10.65 -1.76
N GLU A 160 0.29 10.89 -0.83
CA GLU A 160 1.26 12.00 -0.90
C GLU A 160 2.20 11.87 -2.11
N TRP A 161 2.58 10.67 -2.47
CA TRP A 161 3.49 10.41 -3.59
C TRP A 161 2.82 10.49 -4.95
N LEU A 162 1.48 10.31 -5.06
CA LEU A 162 0.75 10.36 -6.33
C LEU A 162 1.01 11.65 -7.13
N GLY A 163 1.02 12.79 -6.44
CA GLY A 163 1.29 14.09 -7.06
C GLY A 163 2.76 14.32 -7.41
N LYS A 164 3.69 13.59 -6.78
CA LYS A 164 5.13 13.71 -6.98
C LYS A 164 5.64 12.85 -8.14
N LEU A 165 4.92 11.78 -8.49
CA LEU A 165 5.28 10.87 -9.58
C LEU A 165 5.11 11.54 -10.94
N ASN A 166 6.09 11.33 -11.83
CA ASN A 166 5.95 11.73 -13.23
C ASN A 166 4.73 11.04 -13.87
N ASN A 167 3.99 11.76 -14.72
CA ASN A 167 2.78 11.25 -15.36
C ASN A 167 3.03 10.12 -16.38
N ASP A 168 4.28 9.95 -16.82
CA ASP A 168 4.63 8.80 -17.65
C ASP A 168 4.63 7.46 -16.87
N PHE A 169 4.65 7.51 -15.53
CA PHE A 169 4.50 6.34 -14.68
C PHE A 169 3.02 6.01 -14.39
N VAL A 170 2.19 6.02 -15.43
CA VAL A 170 0.73 5.87 -15.31
C VAL A 170 0.31 4.56 -14.62
N GLU A 171 1.00 3.46 -14.87
CA GLU A 171 0.70 2.16 -14.26
C GLU A 171 0.92 2.20 -12.75
N VAL A 172 2.02 2.82 -12.31
CA VAL A 172 2.31 3.00 -10.88
C VAL A 172 1.28 3.93 -10.23
N LYS A 173 0.95 5.05 -10.89
CA LYS A 173 -0.07 5.99 -10.38
C LYS A 173 -1.44 5.31 -10.22
N ASN A 174 -1.83 4.49 -11.19
CA ASN A 174 -3.10 3.77 -11.13
C ASN A 174 -3.09 2.71 -10.03
N PHE A 175 -2.00 1.95 -9.88
CA PHE A 175 -1.86 1.02 -8.78
C PHE A 175 -1.93 1.73 -7.43
N MET A 176 -1.15 2.81 -7.22
CA MET A 176 -1.18 3.61 -5.98
C MET A 176 -2.57 4.19 -5.69
N ALA A 177 -3.30 4.61 -6.72
CA ALA A 177 -4.67 5.12 -6.55
C ALA A 177 -5.64 4.02 -6.06
N THR A 178 -5.49 2.77 -6.55
CA THR A 178 -6.27 1.65 -6.03
C THR A 178 -5.88 1.29 -4.60
N GLN A 179 -4.59 1.34 -4.26
CA GLN A 179 -4.13 1.14 -2.90
C GLN A 179 -4.75 2.18 -1.95
N VAL A 180 -4.65 3.46 -2.24
CA VAL A 180 -5.28 4.52 -1.43
C VAL A 180 -6.78 4.26 -1.22
N ALA A 181 -7.50 3.76 -2.25
CA ALA A 181 -8.91 3.40 -2.13
C ALA A 181 -9.13 2.13 -1.28
N ASP A 182 -8.23 1.15 -1.37
CA ASP A 182 -8.26 -0.06 -0.56
C ASP A 182 -8.06 0.29 0.92
N GLU A 183 -7.04 1.09 1.27
CA GLU A 183 -6.73 1.51 2.63
C GLU A 183 -7.82 2.39 3.27
N ALA A 184 -8.43 3.28 2.48
CA ALA A 184 -9.59 4.03 2.94
C ALA A 184 -10.77 3.12 3.29
N ARG A 185 -10.98 2.04 2.55
CA ARG A 185 -11.99 1.00 2.81
C ARG A 185 -11.63 0.16 4.04
N HIS A 186 -10.34 -0.15 4.27
CA HIS A 186 -9.86 -0.83 5.47
C HIS A 186 -10.10 0.05 6.72
N THR A 187 -9.74 1.32 6.66
CA THR A 187 -10.07 2.31 7.69
C THR A 187 -11.57 2.33 7.99
N GLU A 188 -12.41 2.34 6.96
CA GLU A 188 -13.88 2.34 7.10
C GLU A 188 -14.37 1.09 7.83
N VAL A 189 -13.94 -0.10 7.41
CA VAL A 189 -14.45 -1.35 7.95
C VAL A 189 -14.00 -1.59 9.38
N PHE A 190 -12.75 -1.30 9.72
CA PHE A 190 -12.25 -1.44 11.10
C PHE A 190 -12.91 -0.44 12.04
N ARG A 191 -13.05 0.81 11.60
CA ARG A 191 -13.75 1.82 12.37
C ARG A 191 -15.22 1.47 12.60
N LYS A 192 -15.94 1.01 11.58
CA LYS A 192 -17.32 0.53 11.73
C LYS A 192 -17.40 -0.59 12.76
N ARG A 193 -16.51 -1.56 12.66
CA ARG A 193 -16.51 -2.70 13.58
C ARG A 193 -16.15 -2.30 15.02
N ALA A 194 -15.21 -1.35 15.22
CA ALA A 194 -14.92 -0.81 16.55
C ALA A 194 -16.16 -0.17 17.18
N LEU A 195 -16.89 0.65 16.41
CA LEU A 195 -18.09 1.32 16.88
C LEU A 195 -19.23 0.36 17.25
N THR A 196 -19.31 -0.81 16.60
CA THR A 196 -20.32 -1.83 16.90
C THR A 196 -20.00 -2.69 18.11
N THR A 197 -18.84 -2.54 18.77
CA THR A 197 -18.51 -3.25 20.01
C THR A 197 -19.26 -2.70 21.23
N GLY A 198 -19.84 -1.50 21.14
CA GLY A 198 -20.41 -0.77 22.24
C GLY A 198 -19.41 0.09 23.02
N TYR A 199 -18.12 -0.04 22.75
CA TYR A 199 -17.05 0.74 23.41
C TYR A 199 -16.41 1.79 22.50
N GLY A 200 -16.64 1.68 21.17
CA GLY A 200 -16.12 2.63 20.18
C GLY A 200 -14.61 2.52 19.97
N LEU A 201 -14.02 3.61 19.51
CA LEU A 201 -12.57 3.74 19.40
C LEU A 201 -11.97 3.99 20.79
N MET A 202 -10.86 3.33 21.09
CA MET A 202 -10.25 3.36 22.40
C MET A 202 -8.96 4.19 22.41
N LYS A 203 -7.81 3.62 22.74
CA LYS A 203 -6.60 4.36 23.04
C LYS A 203 -5.55 4.21 21.93
N ALA A 204 -5.03 5.32 21.42
CA ALA A 204 -3.85 5.33 20.56
C ALA A 204 -2.58 4.98 21.37
N SER A 205 -1.59 4.41 20.72
CA SER A 205 -0.31 4.07 21.32
C SER A 205 0.78 5.04 20.84
N PRO A 206 1.45 5.79 21.75
CA PRO A 206 2.55 6.67 21.36
C PRO A 206 3.69 5.93 20.63
N GLN A 207 3.92 4.66 20.99
CA GLN A 207 4.95 3.84 20.35
C GLN A 207 4.57 3.46 18.91
N ASN A 208 3.30 3.12 18.69
CA ASN A 208 2.78 2.86 17.35
C ASN A 208 2.87 4.10 16.47
N GLU A 209 2.45 5.26 16.99
CA GLU A 209 2.53 6.56 16.29
C GLU A 209 3.96 6.88 15.82
N LEU A 210 4.98 6.57 16.62
CA LEU A 210 6.38 6.77 16.22
C LEU A 210 6.76 5.87 15.03
N GLY A 211 6.31 4.62 15.01
CA GLY A 211 6.52 3.71 13.89
C GLY A 211 5.82 4.18 12.61
N LEU A 212 4.58 4.62 12.74
CA LEU A 212 3.80 5.16 11.61
C LEU A 212 4.38 6.47 11.07
N LYS A 213 4.93 7.30 11.96
CA LYS A 213 5.62 8.54 11.55
C LYS A 213 6.84 8.26 10.67
N LEU A 214 7.60 7.19 10.89
CA LEU A 214 8.70 6.79 10.01
C LEU A 214 8.25 6.64 8.56
N ILE A 215 7.09 5.98 8.34
CA ILE A 215 6.54 5.78 7.00
C ILE A 215 6.18 7.13 6.36
N ARG A 216 5.57 8.03 7.12
CA ARG A 216 5.18 9.37 6.65
C ARG A 216 6.35 10.27 6.33
N ASP A 217 7.44 10.17 7.10
CA ASP A 217 8.62 11.03 6.98
C ASP A 217 9.62 10.51 5.93
N SER A 218 9.28 9.50 5.14
CA SER A 218 10.16 8.96 4.09
C SER A 218 10.60 10.04 3.09
N ASP A 219 11.89 10.15 2.85
CA ASP A 219 12.50 11.17 1.98
C ASP A 219 12.40 10.81 0.48
N SER A 220 12.17 9.54 0.16
CA SER A 220 12.02 9.05 -1.22
C SER A 220 10.87 8.05 -1.35
N PHE A 221 10.37 7.90 -2.59
CA PHE A 221 9.36 6.86 -2.89
C PHE A 221 9.87 5.46 -2.56
N ALA A 222 11.15 5.19 -2.81
CA ALA A 222 11.74 3.88 -2.52
C ALA A 222 11.80 3.58 -1.01
N GLU A 223 12.08 4.58 -0.19
CA GLU A 223 12.04 4.47 1.28
C GLU A 223 10.61 4.23 1.78
N MET A 224 9.67 5.03 1.32
CA MET A 224 8.25 4.84 1.65
C MET A 224 7.79 3.43 1.25
N SER A 225 8.12 2.98 0.04
CA SER A 225 7.75 1.64 -0.42
C SER A 225 8.39 0.52 0.40
N LEU A 226 9.65 0.70 0.84
CA LEU A 226 10.33 -0.26 1.71
C LEU A 226 9.67 -0.33 3.10
N ALA A 227 9.40 0.83 3.70
CA ALA A 227 8.82 0.92 5.02
C ALA A 227 7.34 0.49 5.05
N LEU A 228 6.53 0.94 4.08
CA LEU A 228 5.11 0.63 4.01
C LEU A 228 4.88 -0.76 3.41
N HIS A 229 5.14 -0.94 2.10
CA HIS A 229 4.69 -2.13 1.38
C HIS A 229 5.43 -3.40 1.79
N LEU A 230 6.75 -3.33 2.00
CA LEU A 230 7.52 -4.54 2.32
C LEU A 230 7.47 -4.88 3.81
N ALA A 231 7.72 -3.91 4.66
CA ALA A 231 7.79 -4.12 6.10
C ALA A 231 6.41 -3.98 6.75
N GLY A 232 5.80 -2.80 6.76
CA GLY A 232 4.52 -2.51 7.40
C GLY A 232 3.42 -3.45 6.96
N GLU A 233 3.00 -3.39 5.70
CA GLU A 233 1.92 -4.24 5.16
C GLU A 233 2.32 -5.72 5.13
N GLY A 234 3.61 -6.02 4.94
CA GLY A 234 4.10 -7.39 5.07
C GLY A 234 3.90 -7.98 6.46
N PHE A 235 4.05 -7.18 7.52
CA PHE A 235 3.74 -7.58 8.90
C PHE A 235 2.24 -7.63 9.15
N VAL A 236 1.51 -6.64 8.65
CA VAL A 236 0.06 -6.53 8.79
C VAL A 236 -0.65 -7.71 8.11
N LEU A 237 -0.19 -8.18 6.96
CA LEU A 237 -0.76 -9.34 6.28
C LEU A 237 -0.73 -10.60 7.16
N THR A 238 0.36 -10.85 7.88
CA THR A 238 0.44 -11.97 8.83
C THR A 238 -0.43 -11.70 10.05
N LEU A 239 -0.48 -10.45 10.52
CA LEU A 239 -1.31 -10.01 11.63
C LEU A 239 -2.81 -10.18 11.32
N PHE A 240 -3.27 -9.86 10.13
CA PHE A 240 -4.66 -10.07 9.72
C PHE A 240 -5.03 -11.55 9.66
N ARG A 241 -4.11 -12.42 9.21
CA ARG A 241 -4.30 -13.87 9.26
C ARG A 241 -4.47 -14.37 10.70
N PHE A 242 -3.67 -13.83 11.62
CA PHE A 242 -3.82 -14.14 13.04
C PHE A 242 -5.12 -13.55 13.61
N SER A 243 -5.45 -12.33 13.25
CA SER A 243 -6.69 -11.68 13.65
C SER A 243 -7.92 -12.46 13.16
N GLU A 244 -7.90 -13.00 11.93
CA GLU A 244 -8.94 -13.93 11.47
C GLU A 244 -9.04 -15.17 12.38
N TYR A 245 -7.88 -15.76 12.74
CA TYR A 245 -7.85 -16.97 13.60
C TYR A 245 -8.43 -16.73 14.99
N ILE A 246 -8.13 -15.58 15.62
CA ILE A 246 -8.64 -15.23 16.94
C ILE A 246 -9.99 -14.52 16.92
N SER A 247 -10.53 -14.25 15.75
CA SER A 247 -11.77 -13.50 15.55
C SER A 247 -12.95 -14.14 16.28
N PRO A 248 -13.73 -13.35 17.03
CA PRO A 248 -14.84 -13.88 17.82
C PRO A 248 -16.09 -14.24 16.99
N THR A 249 -16.25 -13.64 15.79
CA THR A 249 -17.44 -13.85 14.94
C THR A 249 -17.06 -14.13 13.48
N GLU A 250 -18.02 -14.69 12.71
CA GLU A 250 -17.84 -14.88 11.26
C GLU A 250 -17.79 -13.55 10.50
N VAL A 251 -18.45 -12.50 11.01
CA VAL A 251 -18.35 -11.13 10.48
C VAL A 251 -16.88 -10.68 10.49
N ASP A 252 -16.21 -10.85 11.62
CA ASP A 252 -14.82 -10.49 11.81
C ASP A 252 -13.89 -11.26 10.87
N LYS A 253 -14.08 -12.57 10.75
CA LYS A 253 -13.32 -13.41 9.83
C LYS A 253 -13.51 -12.99 8.38
N LYS A 254 -14.75 -12.69 7.97
CA LYS A 254 -15.02 -12.22 6.62
C LYS A 254 -14.33 -10.88 6.34
N MET A 255 -14.38 -9.96 7.30
CA MET A 255 -13.71 -8.67 7.21
C MET A 255 -12.20 -8.84 6.99
N PHE A 256 -11.51 -9.61 7.83
CA PHE A 256 -10.07 -9.83 7.69
C PHE A 256 -9.69 -10.54 6.38
N ARG A 257 -10.51 -11.48 5.89
CA ARG A 257 -10.28 -12.14 4.58
C ARG A 257 -10.33 -11.14 3.42
N LEU A 258 -11.26 -10.20 3.44
CA LEU A 258 -11.40 -9.19 2.39
C LEU A 258 -10.19 -8.23 2.41
N VAL A 259 -9.81 -7.77 3.59
CA VAL A 259 -8.63 -6.90 3.76
C VAL A 259 -7.35 -7.62 3.32
N MET A 260 -7.10 -8.85 3.77
CA MET A 260 -5.92 -9.63 3.35
C MET A 260 -5.81 -9.82 1.83
N GLN A 261 -6.94 -9.89 1.13
CA GLN A 261 -6.96 -9.99 -0.33
C GLN A 261 -6.36 -8.74 -0.98
N ASP A 262 -6.61 -7.57 -0.40
CA ASP A 262 -6.10 -6.30 -0.89
C ASP A 262 -4.61 -6.16 -0.52
N GLU A 263 -4.25 -6.40 0.73
CA GLU A 263 -2.87 -6.34 1.23
C GLU A 263 -1.88 -7.21 0.44
N ALA A 264 -2.33 -8.38 -0.02
CA ALA A 264 -1.48 -9.26 -0.81
C ALA A 264 -0.94 -8.60 -2.10
N ARG A 265 -1.69 -7.65 -2.69
CA ARG A 265 -1.27 -6.88 -3.87
C ARG A 265 -0.25 -5.82 -3.50
N HIS A 266 -0.45 -5.13 -2.38
CA HIS A 266 0.44 -4.08 -1.89
C HIS A 266 1.81 -4.66 -1.53
N VAL A 267 1.84 -5.73 -0.76
CA VAL A 267 3.06 -6.49 -0.44
C VAL A 267 3.71 -7.05 -1.71
N GLY A 268 2.90 -7.54 -2.65
CA GLY A 268 3.38 -8.03 -3.95
C GLY A 268 4.15 -6.96 -4.71
N TYR A 269 3.61 -5.75 -4.78
CA TYR A 269 4.29 -4.58 -5.36
C TYR A 269 5.60 -4.29 -4.64
N GLY A 270 5.60 -4.17 -3.31
CA GLY A 270 6.80 -3.87 -2.52
C GLY A 270 7.94 -4.88 -2.74
N VAL A 271 7.62 -6.18 -2.75
CA VAL A 271 8.59 -7.24 -3.03
C VAL A 271 9.19 -7.13 -4.44
N GLN A 272 8.37 -6.89 -5.46
CA GLN A 272 8.85 -6.76 -6.84
C GLN A 272 9.64 -5.46 -7.04
N HIS A 273 9.24 -4.38 -6.38
CA HIS A 273 9.94 -3.11 -6.41
C HIS A 273 11.35 -3.23 -5.79
N LEU A 274 11.47 -3.73 -4.57
CA LEU A 274 12.78 -3.92 -3.93
C LEU A 274 13.67 -4.86 -4.74
N LYS A 275 13.10 -5.94 -5.28
CA LYS A 275 13.83 -6.87 -6.16
C LYS A 275 14.37 -6.20 -7.41
N TRP A 276 13.60 -5.26 -7.98
CA TRP A 276 14.04 -4.45 -9.11
C TRP A 276 15.19 -3.53 -8.70
N VAL A 277 15.03 -2.75 -7.63
CA VAL A 277 16.05 -1.82 -7.12
C VAL A 277 17.38 -2.54 -6.90
N LEU A 278 17.38 -3.65 -6.18
CA LEU A 278 18.61 -4.39 -5.86
C LEU A 278 19.28 -5.02 -7.08
N ARG A 279 18.51 -5.36 -8.12
CA ARG A 279 19.06 -5.91 -9.37
C ARG A 279 19.71 -4.85 -10.23
N HIS A 280 19.10 -3.67 -10.34
CA HIS A 280 19.52 -2.61 -11.26
C HIS A 280 20.44 -1.58 -10.63
N PHE A 281 20.38 -1.41 -9.31
CA PHE A 281 21.15 -0.50 -8.50
C PHE A 281 21.81 -1.24 -7.32
N PRO A 282 22.72 -2.19 -7.60
CA PRO A 282 23.37 -2.99 -6.54
C PRO A 282 24.13 -2.12 -5.53
N GLU A 283 24.57 -0.92 -5.92
CA GLU A 283 25.21 0.09 -5.05
C GLU A 283 24.25 0.61 -3.97
N LYS A 284 22.94 0.56 -4.18
CA LYS A 284 21.94 0.98 -3.17
C LYS A 284 21.73 -0.07 -2.05
N ARG A 285 22.34 -1.25 -2.16
CA ARG A 285 22.15 -2.33 -1.18
C ARG A 285 22.45 -1.91 0.26
N GLU A 286 23.53 -1.19 0.48
CA GLU A 286 23.90 -0.75 1.83
C GLU A 286 22.90 0.29 2.38
N VAL A 287 22.43 1.21 1.55
CA VAL A 287 21.39 2.18 1.90
C VAL A 287 20.09 1.46 2.29
N VAL A 288 19.70 0.43 1.53
CA VAL A 288 18.53 -0.42 1.86
C VAL A 288 18.71 -1.09 3.24
N HIS A 289 19.90 -1.59 3.56
CA HIS A 289 20.15 -2.16 4.89
C HIS A 289 20.04 -1.13 6.01
N GLN A 290 20.52 0.11 5.80
CA GLN A 290 20.40 1.19 6.77
C GLN A 290 18.93 1.56 7.03
N HIS A 291 18.11 1.70 5.98
CA HIS A 291 16.67 1.93 6.14
C HIS A 291 15.97 0.76 6.83
N LEU A 292 16.36 -0.47 6.52
CA LEU A 292 15.82 -1.64 7.24
C LEU A 292 16.22 -1.63 8.73
N ASP A 293 17.39 -1.11 9.11
CA ASP A 293 17.77 -0.94 10.52
C ASP A 293 16.82 0.01 11.23
N GLU A 294 16.45 1.13 10.60
CA GLU A 294 15.50 2.11 11.14
C GLU A 294 14.09 1.53 11.23
N VAL A 295 13.62 0.89 10.17
CA VAL A 295 12.32 0.23 10.11
C VAL A 295 12.18 -0.85 11.18
N GLU A 296 13.18 -1.72 11.33
CA GLU A 296 13.18 -2.78 12.34
C GLU A 296 13.23 -2.22 13.76
N ASN A 297 13.97 -1.13 13.98
CA ASN A 297 14.04 -0.50 15.29
C ASN A 297 12.72 0.17 15.70
N LEU A 298 12.03 0.86 14.78
CA LEU A 298 10.82 1.61 15.11
C LEU A 298 9.55 0.77 15.01
N LEU A 299 9.40 -0.06 13.97
CA LEU A 299 8.20 -0.89 13.83
C LEU A 299 8.23 -2.11 14.77
N PHE A 300 9.41 -2.64 15.07
CA PHE A 300 9.51 -3.92 15.79
C PHE A 300 10.35 -3.88 17.06
N GLY A 301 11.27 -2.93 17.20
CA GLY A 301 12.23 -2.86 18.31
C GLY A 301 11.85 -1.93 19.44
N GLY A 302 10.84 -1.12 19.31
CA GLY A 302 10.46 -0.06 20.24
C GLY A 302 9.79 -0.50 21.54
N GLY A 303 9.92 -1.76 21.93
CA GLY A 303 9.23 -2.29 23.11
C GLY A 303 7.76 -2.55 22.84
N TYR A 304 7.12 -3.30 23.67
CA TYR A 304 5.71 -3.65 23.50
C TYR A 304 4.83 -2.44 23.79
N ALA A 305 4.21 -1.90 22.74
CA ALA A 305 3.03 -1.07 22.92
C ALA A 305 1.95 -1.97 23.55
N VAL A 306 1.69 -1.81 24.84
CA VAL A 306 0.73 -2.65 25.58
C VAL A 306 -0.66 -2.53 24.97
N GLU A 307 -1.00 -1.35 24.45
CA GLU A 307 -2.26 -1.07 23.75
C GLU A 307 -2.41 -1.89 22.46
N VAL A 308 -1.32 -2.41 21.90
CA VAL A 308 -1.33 -3.28 20.71
C VAL A 308 -1.24 -4.75 21.11
N THR A 309 -0.32 -5.10 22.02
CA THR A 309 0.00 -6.51 22.31
C THR A 309 -1.03 -7.18 23.23
N GLU A 310 -1.48 -6.50 24.28
CA GLU A 310 -2.41 -7.08 25.26
C GLU A 310 -3.77 -7.45 24.65
N PRO A 311 -4.37 -6.68 23.74
CA PRO A 311 -5.60 -7.09 23.05
C PRO A 311 -5.46 -8.45 22.36
N PHE A 312 -4.34 -8.70 21.67
CA PHE A 312 -4.09 -10.01 21.05
C PHE A 312 -4.01 -11.14 22.07
N ILE A 313 -3.32 -10.91 23.20
CA ILE A 313 -3.21 -11.89 24.27
C ILE A 313 -4.59 -12.22 24.86
N ILE A 314 -5.42 -11.20 25.14
CA ILE A 314 -6.75 -11.36 25.71
C ILE A 314 -7.67 -12.12 24.74
N LEU A 315 -7.67 -11.75 23.46
CA LEU A 315 -8.50 -12.38 22.44
C LEU A 315 -8.06 -13.83 22.18
N ALA A 316 -6.77 -14.09 22.01
CA ALA A 316 -6.22 -15.42 21.81
C ALA A 316 -6.44 -16.32 23.02
N GLY A 317 -6.33 -15.75 24.21
CA GLY A 317 -6.56 -16.43 25.48
C GLY A 317 -8.04 -16.59 25.84
N LYS A 318 -8.94 -15.83 25.24
CA LYS A 318 -10.37 -15.79 25.52
C LYS A 318 -10.72 -15.33 26.93
N GLY A 319 -10.09 -14.26 27.41
CA GLY A 319 -10.42 -13.59 28.67
C GLY A 319 -9.23 -13.20 29.53
N LEU A 320 -9.51 -12.63 30.72
CA LEU A 320 -8.55 -12.04 31.65
C LEU A 320 -8.12 -12.94 32.80
N LYS A 321 -8.64 -14.17 32.91
CA LYS A 321 -8.17 -15.10 33.93
C LYS A 321 -6.70 -15.47 33.68
N LYS A 322 -5.95 -15.75 34.73
CA LYS A 322 -4.52 -16.06 34.65
C LYS A 322 -4.21 -17.14 33.61
N GLU A 323 -4.98 -18.24 33.60
CA GLU A 323 -4.80 -19.35 32.66
C GLU A 323 -5.07 -18.91 31.21
N ASN A 324 -6.01 -17.97 31.02
CA ASN A 324 -6.33 -17.40 29.71
C ASN A 324 -5.18 -16.52 29.22
N ILE A 325 -4.65 -15.65 30.08
CA ILE A 325 -3.50 -14.78 29.76
C ILE A 325 -2.28 -15.63 29.40
N GLU A 326 -1.95 -16.65 30.22
CA GLU A 326 -0.83 -17.56 29.94
C GLU A 326 -0.99 -18.28 28.58
N ARG A 327 -2.18 -18.78 28.29
CA ARG A 327 -2.49 -19.38 26.98
C ARG A 327 -2.38 -18.37 25.85
N GLY A 328 -2.99 -17.20 26.00
CA GLY A 328 -2.97 -16.14 25.00
C GLY A 328 -1.56 -15.65 24.70
N THR A 329 -0.72 -15.50 25.73
CA THR A 329 0.70 -15.11 25.59
C THR A 329 1.45 -16.12 24.72
N LYS A 330 1.29 -17.42 24.97
CA LYS A 330 1.93 -18.47 24.17
C LYS A 330 1.49 -18.44 22.71
N ILE A 331 0.19 -18.30 22.45
CA ILE A 331 -0.36 -18.21 21.09
C ILE A 331 0.15 -16.95 20.38
N THR A 332 0.16 -15.80 21.05
CA THR A 332 0.65 -14.53 20.48
C THR A 332 2.15 -14.60 20.20
N ALA A 333 2.94 -15.22 21.06
CA ALA A 333 4.37 -15.42 20.82
C ALA A 333 4.66 -16.30 19.59
N LEU A 334 3.92 -17.38 19.41
CA LEU A 334 4.01 -18.22 18.19
C LEU A 334 3.67 -17.43 16.93
N PHE A 335 2.65 -16.60 17.00
CA PHE A 335 2.28 -15.72 15.90
C PHE A 335 3.39 -14.70 15.57
N GLN A 336 3.95 -14.02 16.59
CA GLN A 336 5.05 -13.07 16.41
C GLN A 336 6.28 -13.74 15.80
N LEU A 337 6.61 -14.96 16.24
CA LEU A 337 7.67 -15.77 15.64
C LEU A 337 7.42 -15.95 14.13
N LYS A 338 6.22 -16.36 13.75
CA LYS A 338 5.83 -16.55 12.35
C LYS A 338 5.87 -15.26 11.53
N GLN A 339 5.46 -14.17 12.13
CA GLN A 339 5.45 -12.84 11.50
C GLN A 339 6.88 -12.40 11.13
N ILE A 340 7.84 -12.59 12.04
CA ILE A 340 9.24 -12.25 11.80
C ILE A 340 9.87 -13.22 10.79
N GLU A 341 9.55 -14.52 10.84
CA GLU A 341 10.00 -15.49 9.84
C GLU A 341 9.56 -15.10 8.43
N GLU A 342 8.28 -14.78 8.24
CA GLU A 342 7.73 -14.36 6.93
C GLU A 342 8.34 -13.04 6.43
N TYR A 343 8.69 -12.12 7.34
CA TYR A 343 9.44 -10.93 6.99
C TYR A 343 10.81 -11.28 6.37
N PHE A 344 11.60 -12.13 7.01
CA PHE A 344 12.88 -12.56 6.46
C PHE A 344 12.73 -13.38 5.17
N GLU A 345 11.70 -14.23 5.05
CA GLU A 345 11.40 -14.94 3.81
C GLU A 345 11.11 -13.98 2.64
N ARG A 346 10.44 -12.84 2.90
CA ARG A 346 10.23 -11.79 1.88
C ARG A 346 11.54 -11.15 1.46
N LEU A 347 12.42 -10.83 2.42
CA LEU A 347 13.75 -10.27 2.14
C LEU A 347 14.63 -11.26 1.37
N ASP A 348 14.59 -12.55 1.70
CA ASP A 348 15.28 -13.61 0.95
C ASP A 348 14.82 -13.63 -0.52
N LYS A 349 13.50 -13.53 -0.76
CA LYS A 349 12.92 -13.44 -2.12
C LYS A 349 13.39 -12.21 -2.89
N CYS A 350 13.70 -11.12 -2.18
CA CYS A 350 14.26 -9.90 -2.77
C CYS A 350 15.78 -9.99 -3.03
N GLY A 351 16.45 -11.03 -2.56
CA GLY A 351 17.89 -11.20 -2.69
C GLY A 351 18.69 -10.55 -1.54
N LEU A 352 18.08 -10.39 -0.37
CA LEU A 352 18.68 -9.83 0.85
C LEU A 352 18.84 -10.91 1.95
N GLY A 353 19.19 -12.14 1.58
CA GLY A 353 19.34 -13.25 2.54
C GLY A 353 20.35 -12.99 3.67
N GLU A 354 21.36 -12.18 3.41
CA GLU A 354 22.35 -11.73 4.41
C GLU A 354 21.74 -10.84 5.50
N ARG A 355 20.52 -10.30 5.30
CA ARG A 355 19.85 -9.47 6.31
C ARG A 355 19.69 -10.19 7.64
N ARG A 356 19.45 -11.51 7.63
CA ARG A 356 19.36 -12.31 8.85
C ARG A 356 20.58 -12.18 9.75
N GLN A 357 21.79 -12.09 9.18
CA GLN A 357 23.03 -11.97 9.94
C GLN A 357 23.28 -10.55 10.46
N ARG A 358 22.62 -9.55 9.86
CA ARG A 358 22.79 -8.13 10.22
C ARG A 358 21.72 -7.63 11.18
N SER A 359 20.57 -8.27 11.22
CA SER A 359 19.37 -7.80 11.91
C SER A 359 19.37 -8.19 13.39
N LYS A 360 19.14 -7.20 14.26
CA LYS A 360 18.87 -7.44 15.69
C LYS A 360 17.52 -8.16 15.88
N LEU A 361 16.57 -7.95 14.97
CA LEU A 361 15.29 -8.64 15.01
C LEU A 361 15.44 -10.15 14.81
N HIS A 362 16.39 -10.60 13.98
CA HIS A 362 16.68 -12.03 13.83
C HIS A 362 17.23 -12.63 15.13
N ASN A 363 18.08 -11.91 15.86
CA ASN A 363 18.55 -12.37 17.16
C ASN A 363 17.39 -12.50 18.17
N ALA A 364 16.46 -11.54 18.18
CA ALA A 364 15.25 -11.61 19.00
C ALA A 364 14.36 -12.81 18.61
N LEU A 365 14.25 -13.12 17.32
CA LEU A 365 13.55 -14.30 16.81
C LEU A 365 14.13 -15.59 17.40
N GLU A 366 15.44 -15.77 17.32
CA GLU A 366 16.10 -16.98 17.83
C GLU A 366 15.99 -17.12 19.36
N LEU A 367 16.09 -16.03 20.10
CA LEU A 367 15.86 -16.02 21.55
C LEU A 367 14.42 -16.40 21.90
N THR A 368 13.44 -15.86 21.18
CA THR A 368 12.02 -16.18 21.36
C THR A 368 11.76 -17.66 21.05
N ARG A 369 12.36 -18.18 19.97
CA ARG A 369 12.25 -19.60 19.60
C ARG A 369 12.78 -20.50 20.68
N ALA A 370 13.98 -20.24 21.20
CA ALA A 370 14.59 -21.00 22.28
C ALA A 370 13.71 -21.00 23.54
N SER A 371 13.21 -19.83 23.94
CA SER A 371 12.32 -19.72 25.11
C SER A 371 11.01 -20.50 24.94
N LEU A 372 10.44 -20.55 23.74
CA LEU A 372 9.23 -21.35 23.46
C LEU A 372 9.50 -22.84 23.43
N GLN A 373 10.70 -23.27 23.01
CA GLN A 373 11.14 -24.66 23.09
C GLN A 373 11.34 -25.09 24.54
N GLU A 374 12.04 -24.29 25.36
CA GLU A 374 12.21 -24.55 26.81
C GLU A 374 10.85 -24.63 27.55
N ALA A 375 9.89 -23.80 27.13
CA ALA A 375 8.52 -23.83 27.66
C ALA A 375 7.67 -24.99 27.14
N GLY A 376 8.20 -25.86 26.25
CA GLY A 376 7.47 -26.98 25.63
C GLY A 376 6.34 -26.55 24.72
N VAL A 377 6.41 -25.36 24.14
CA VAL A 377 5.41 -24.80 23.21
C VAL A 377 5.78 -25.11 21.77
N LEU A 378 7.08 -25.18 21.48
CA LEU A 378 7.65 -25.64 20.20
C LEU A 378 8.37 -26.97 20.42
N ALA A 379 8.34 -27.81 19.38
CA ALA A 379 9.06 -29.08 19.36
C ALA A 379 10.58 -28.87 19.15
#